data_eb0d2596d913a13750bb9ee4eb5f5a69
#
_entry.id   eb0d2596d913a13750bb9ee4eb5f5a69
#
_cell.length_a   1.000
_cell.length_b   1.000
_cell.length_c   1.000
_cell.angle_alpha   90.00
_cell.angle_beta   90.00
_cell.angle_gamma   90.00
#
_symmetry.space_group_name_H-M   'P 1'
#
loop_
_entity.id
_entity.type
_entity.pdbx_description
1 polymer ?
#
loop_
_entity_poly.entity_id
_entity_poly.type
_entity_poly.pdbx_seq_one_letter_code
_entity_poly.pdbx_strand_id
1 'polypeptide(L)'
;MSTQNTMRAISQDVLGGPEVLKEVQIERPVPKPNEVLVRVRAAGVNPTDWKHRATGGFLGEPPFVLGWDVSGVVEAVGIGVVAFAPGDEVFGMLPYPYGHGSHAEYVIAPVRALTRKPAGVDHTQAGALPLVSLTAWQALTEHADLRPGQRVLIHAAAGGVGHVAVQIAKARGAYVIGTASAGKHEFLRGIGVDETIDYRETDVTEAVKDVDVVLDTIGGDNSLHSLRVLRPGGVLVSILPGGSDDLYEEAERLGVRALRMLVDADRSGMEAIADLIETGKLRATIAGTFPLAEAAEAHTLGDTGRTTGKLVLLND
;
A
#
# COMPACT_ATOMS: atom_id res chain seq x y z
N MET A 1 34.94 0.95 18.56
CA MET A 1 34.16 0.17 17.57
C MET A 1 33.98 1.06 16.35
N SER A 2 34.35 0.59 15.17
CA SER A 2 34.31 1.42 13.94
C SER A 2 32.88 1.80 13.63
N THR A 3 32.61 3.09 13.46
CA THR A 3 31.31 3.69 13.11
C THR A 3 30.79 3.25 11.71
N GLN A 4 31.54 2.38 11.02
CA GLN A 4 31.20 1.89 9.67
C GLN A 4 30.22 0.70 9.64
N ASN A 5 29.81 0.14 10.77
CA ASN A 5 28.96 -1.07 10.82
C ASN A 5 27.60 -0.84 11.48
N THR A 6 27.22 0.41 11.76
CA THR A 6 25.91 0.77 12.31
C THR A 6 25.13 1.64 11.33
N MET A 7 23.82 1.71 11.52
CA MET A 7 22.90 2.55 10.74
C MET A 7 21.82 3.15 11.65
N ARG A 8 21.25 4.26 11.22
CA ARG A 8 20.06 4.86 11.86
C ARG A 8 18.82 4.07 11.45
N ALA A 9 17.93 3.87 12.41
CA ALA A 9 16.61 3.29 12.19
C ALA A 9 15.59 3.88 13.17
N ILE A 10 14.32 3.83 12.82
CA ILE A 10 13.23 4.18 13.73
C ILE A 10 12.70 2.91 14.36
N SER A 11 12.87 2.80 15.67
CA SER A 11 12.42 1.64 16.44
C SER A 11 11.53 2.07 17.60
N GLN A 12 10.90 1.09 18.24
CA GLN A 12 10.13 1.26 19.47
C GLN A 12 10.41 0.12 20.42
N ASP A 13 10.38 0.41 21.74
CA ASP A 13 10.61 -0.57 22.80
C ASP A 13 9.30 -1.02 23.47
N VAL A 14 8.22 -0.28 23.24
CA VAL A 14 6.89 -0.52 23.78
C VAL A 14 5.84 -0.24 22.71
N LEU A 15 4.67 -0.83 22.83
CA LEU A 15 3.50 -0.51 22.00
C LEU A 15 2.90 0.82 22.47
N GLY A 16 2.35 1.62 21.54
CA GLY A 16 1.75 2.90 21.90
C GLY A 16 1.45 3.85 20.76
N GLY A 17 1.30 5.12 21.10
CA GLY A 17 1.13 6.22 20.17
C GLY A 17 2.42 6.58 19.42
N PRO A 18 2.39 7.62 18.54
CA PRO A 18 3.57 8.03 17.76
C PRO A 18 4.82 8.34 18.61
N GLU A 19 4.64 8.76 19.84
CA GLU A 19 5.71 9.12 20.80
C GLU A 19 6.63 7.96 21.19
N VAL A 20 6.24 6.70 20.92
CA VAL A 20 7.10 5.53 21.20
C VAL A 20 8.18 5.35 20.15
N LEU A 21 8.06 5.99 18.99
CA LEU A 21 9.04 5.91 17.90
C LEU A 21 10.29 6.72 18.24
N LYS A 22 11.45 6.08 18.13
CA LYS A 22 12.75 6.67 18.46
C LYS A 22 13.77 6.36 17.38
N GLU A 23 14.60 7.34 17.05
CA GLU A 23 15.78 7.09 16.25
C GLU A 23 16.82 6.34 17.12
N VAL A 24 17.33 5.25 16.60
CA VAL A 24 18.31 4.37 17.22
C VAL A 24 19.44 4.04 16.29
N GLN A 25 20.61 3.66 16.86
CA GLN A 25 21.70 3.07 16.11
C GLN A 25 21.63 1.54 16.26
N ILE A 26 21.48 0.84 15.13
CA ILE A 26 21.47 -0.61 15.09
C ILE A 26 22.57 -1.13 14.17
N GLU A 27 22.88 -2.42 14.26
CA GLU A 27 23.84 -3.06 13.36
C GLU A 27 23.31 -3.03 11.92
N ARG A 28 24.16 -2.62 10.97
CA ARG A 28 23.86 -2.65 9.55
C ARG A 28 23.78 -4.11 9.08
N PRO A 29 22.67 -4.55 8.48
CA PRO A 29 22.52 -5.95 8.10
C PRO A 29 23.40 -6.33 6.89
N VAL A 30 23.70 -7.61 6.80
CA VAL A 30 24.47 -8.22 5.70
C VAL A 30 23.55 -9.12 4.89
N PRO A 31 23.51 -8.99 3.55
CA PRO A 31 22.62 -9.80 2.73
C PRO A 31 23.04 -11.27 2.69
N LYS A 32 22.09 -12.16 2.95
CA LYS A 32 22.22 -13.60 2.81
C LYS A 32 22.01 -14.02 1.35
N PRO A 33 22.15 -15.34 1.01
CA PRO A 33 21.83 -15.82 -0.34
C PRO A 33 20.43 -15.39 -0.82
N ASN A 34 20.35 -14.88 -2.07
CA ASN A 34 19.14 -14.34 -2.69
C ASN A 34 18.54 -13.08 -2.02
N GLU A 35 19.32 -12.39 -1.19
CA GLU A 35 18.93 -11.12 -0.58
C GLU A 35 19.73 -9.96 -1.17
N VAL A 36 19.14 -8.78 -1.12
CA VAL A 36 19.70 -7.50 -1.56
C VAL A 36 19.71 -6.56 -0.36
N LEU A 37 20.85 -5.93 -0.10
CA LEU A 37 20.94 -4.80 0.83
C LEU A 37 20.65 -3.53 0.04
N VAL A 38 19.59 -2.85 0.40
CA VAL A 38 19.18 -1.59 -0.20
C VAL A 38 19.48 -0.44 0.74
N ARG A 39 20.22 0.57 0.24
CA ARG A 39 20.31 1.87 0.88
C ARG A 39 19.02 2.63 0.58
N VAL A 40 18.19 2.79 1.61
CA VAL A 40 16.86 3.39 1.49
C VAL A 40 16.99 4.88 1.19
N ARG A 41 16.28 5.36 0.19
CA ARG A 41 16.12 6.77 -0.15
C ARG A 41 14.75 7.29 0.24
N ALA A 42 13.74 6.44 0.09
CA ALA A 42 12.37 6.75 0.46
C ALA A 42 11.63 5.50 0.90
N ALA A 43 10.81 5.62 1.94
CA ALA A 43 9.95 4.58 2.48
C ALA A 43 8.54 5.15 2.68
N GLY A 44 7.53 4.51 2.08
CA GLY A 44 6.13 4.89 2.26
C GLY A 44 5.63 4.55 3.67
N VAL A 45 4.79 5.41 4.23
CA VAL A 45 4.10 5.17 5.49
C VAL A 45 2.67 4.71 5.21
N ASN A 46 2.24 3.64 5.87
CA ASN A 46 0.97 2.96 5.63
C ASN A 46 0.17 2.76 6.91
N PRO A 47 -1.16 2.55 6.82
CA PRO A 47 -1.98 2.20 7.99
C PRO A 47 -1.47 0.99 8.77
N THR A 48 -0.82 0.05 8.10
CA THR A 48 -0.23 -1.11 8.76
C THR A 48 0.89 -0.72 9.71
N ASP A 49 1.70 0.31 9.39
CA ASP A 49 2.81 0.76 10.24
C ASP A 49 2.29 1.24 11.60
N TRP A 50 1.32 2.19 11.61
CA TRP A 50 0.83 2.69 12.90
C TRP A 50 -0.08 1.69 13.62
N LYS A 51 -0.74 0.77 12.93
CA LYS A 51 -1.47 -0.32 13.59
C LYS A 51 -0.52 -1.28 14.31
N HIS A 52 0.58 -1.70 13.66
CA HIS A 52 1.60 -2.53 14.31
C HIS A 52 2.32 -1.78 15.43
N ARG A 53 2.63 -0.48 15.24
CA ARG A 53 3.16 0.36 16.30
C ARG A 53 2.28 0.32 17.57
N ALA A 54 0.96 0.45 17.38
CA ALA A 54 0.02 0.56 18.50
C ALA A 54 -0.30 -0.78 19.16
N THR A 55 -0.35 -1.87 18.42
CA THR A 55 -0.91 -3.15 18.89
C THR A 55 0.03 -4.34 18.75
N GLY A 56 1.21 -4.18 18.12
CA GLY A 56 2.09 -5.28 17.75
C GLY A 56 1.63 -6.05 16.51
N GLY A 57 0.32 -6.21 16.31
CA GLY A 57 -0.26 -6.88 15.15
C GLY A 57 0.38 -8.24 14.88
N PHE A 58 0.88 -8.46 13.66
CA PHE A 58 1.60 -9.68 13.28
C PHE A 58 3.05 -9.74 13.80
N LEU A 59 3.63 -8.61 14.22
CA LEU A 59 5.01 -8.53 14.69
C LEU A 59 5.17 -8.92 16.17
N GLY A 60 4.09 -8.87 16.95
CA GLY A 60 4.09 -9.17 18.37
C GLY A 60 4.70 -8.06 19.20
N GLU A 61 5.50 -8.43 20.20
CA GLU A 61 6.11 -7.49 21.14
C GLU A 61 7.36 -6.82 20.53
N PRO A 62 7.57 -5.51 20.77
CA PRO A 62 8.79 -4.83 20.37
C PRO A 62 10.04 -5.37 21.12
N PRO A 63 11.29 -5.08 20.68
CA PRO A 63 11.61 -4.03 19.72
C PRO A 63 11.52 -4.48 18.25
N PHE A 64 11.06 -3.58 17.37
CA PHE A 64 11.08 -3.77 15.93
C PHE A 64 11.20 -2.43 15.19
N VAL A 65 11.66 -2.49 13.95
CA VAL A 65 11.67 -1.38 13.00
C VAL A 65 10.52 -1.60 12.02
N LEU A 66 9.68 -0.60 11.81
CA LEU A 66 8.53 -0.65 10.90
C LEU A 66 8.92 -0.39 9.44
N GLY A 67 7.93 -0.43 8.55
CA GLY A 67 8.05 -0.07 7.15
C GLY A 67 8.14 -1.27 6.21
N TRP A 68 7.31 -1.26 5.18
CA TRP A 68 7.26 -2.30 4.13
C TRP A 68 7.55 -1.77 2.74
N ASP A 69 7.35 -0.48 2.50
CA ASP A 69 7.69 0.17 1.25
C ASP A 69 9.16 0.54 1.21
N VAL A 70 9.83 0.29 0.09
CA VAL A 70 11.21 0.71 -0.11
C VAL A 70 11.44 1.24 -1.53
N SER A 71 12.14 2.35 -1.64
CA SER A 71 12.83 2.78 -2.85
C SER A 71 14.23 3.25 -2.47
N GLY A 72 15.24 2.77 -3.20
CA GLY A 72 16.62 3.07 -2.87
C GLY A 72 17.60 2.53 -3.88
N VAL A 73 18.85 2.49 -3.47
CA VAL A 73 19.98 2.05 -4.28
C VAL A 73 20.54 0.74 -3.71
N VAL A 74 20.77 -0.23 -4.55
CA VAL A 74 21.42 -1.48 -4.16
C VAL A 74 22.83 -1.18 -3.67
N GLU A 75 23.10 -1.53 -2.44
CA GLU A 75 24.42 -1.36 -1.79
C GLU A 75 25.27 -2.62 -1.90
N ALA A 76 24.66 -3.78 -1.68
CA ALA A 76 25.30 -5.08 -1.77
C ALA A 76 24.28 -6.16 -2.14
N VAL A 77 24.77 -7.26 -2.67
CA VAL A 77 23.94 -8.42 -3.03
C VAL A 77 24.51 -9.70 -2.43
N GLY A 78 23.63 -10.59 -1.99
CA GLY A 78 23.99 -11.93 -1.54
C GLY A 78 24.28 -12.87 -2.69
N ILE A 79 24.86 -14.03 -2.37
CA ILE A 79 25.13 -15.08 -3.35
C ILE A 79 23.82 -15.50 -4.03
N GLY A 80 23.86 -15.70 -5.35
CA GLY A 80 22.71 -16.13 -6.16
C GLY A 80 21.89 -14.98 -6.75
N VAL A 81 22.12 -13.75 -6.33
CA VAL A 81 21.46 -12.56 -6.94
C VAL A 81 22.16 -12.23 -8.25
N VAL A 82 21.43 -12.35 -9.35
CA VAL A 82 21.88 -11.98 -10.72
C VAL A 82 21.05 -10.88 -11.34
N ALA A 83 19.91 -10.55 -10.72
CA ALA A 83 18.95 -9.55 -11.25
C ALA A 83 19.39 -8.12 -11.00
N PHE A 84 20.19 -7.89 -9.96
CA PHE A 84 20.64 -6.58 -9.51
C PHE A 84 22.14 -6.56 -9.23
N ALA A 85 22.73 -5.39 -9.34
CA ALA A 85 24.11 -5.07 -8.98
C ALA A 85 24.17 -3.84 -8.07
N PRO A 86 25.24 -3.67 -7.26
CA PRO A 86 25.47 -2.43 -6.53
C PRO A 86 25.39 -1.21 -7.45
N GLY A 87 24.65 -0.18 -7.03
CA GLY A 87 24.37 1.02 -7.81
C GLY A 87 23.03 1.00 -8.56
N ASP A 88 22.37 -0.15 -8.72
CA ASP A 88 21.03 -0.19 -9.33
C ASP A 88 20.00 0.52 -8.44
N GLU A 89 19.15 1.34 -9.05
CA GLU A 89 17.99 1.92 -8.38
C GLU A 89 16.82 0.93 -8.41
N VAL A 90 16.29 0.64 -7.23
CA VAL A 90 15.22 -0.36 -7.05
C VAL A 90 14.08 0.19 -6.21
N PHE A 91 12.91 -0.42 -6.36
CA PHE A 91 11.78 -0.22 -5.46
C PHE A 91 10.98 -1.51 -5.31
N GLY A 92 10.21 -1.62 -4.24
CA GLY A 92 9.38 -2.78 -4.00
C GLY A 92 8.77 -2.80 -2.61
N MET A 93 7.95 -3.80 -2.37
CA MET A 93 7.33 -4.07 -1.08
C MET A 93 8.06 -5.23 -0.40
N LEU A 94 8.52 -5.03 0.84
CA LEU A 94 9.07 -6.11 1.66
C LEU A 94 7.98 -7.17 1.92
N PRO A 95 8.34 -8.46 2.08
CA PRO A 95 7.35 -9.52 2.29
C PRO A 95 6.46 -9.28 3.51
N TYR A 96 5.23 -8.87 3.29
CA TYR A 96 4.26 -8.61 4.34
C TYR A 96 3.73 -9.92 4.92
N PRO A 97 3.51 -10.03 6.25
CA PRO A 97 3.77 -9.01 7.26
C PRO A 97 5.15 -9.07 7.91
N TYR A 98 5.95 -10.11 7.68
CA TYR A 98 7.15 -10.41 8.46
C TYR A 98 8.44 -9.80 7.92
N GLY A 99 8.51 -9.47 6.63
CA GLY A 99 9.61 -8.72 6.06
C GLY A 99 9.35 -7.22 6.25
N HIS A 100 9.93 -6.61 7.25
CA HIS A 100 9.75 -5.20 7.59
C HIS A 100 11.11 -4.54 7.86
N GLY A 101 11.12 -3.23 8.12
CA GLY A 101 12.33 -2.52 8.53
C GLY A 101 12.80 -1.43 7.58
N SER A 102 11.97 -0.98 6.63
CA SER A 102 12.38 0.08 5.70
C SER A 102 12.41 1.48 6.33
N HIS A 103 11.92 1.67 7.55
CA HIS A 103 12.09 2.92 8.29
C HIS A 103 13.51 2.97 8.90
N ALA A 104 14.52 2.83 8.06
CA ALA A 104 15.94 2.79 8.38
C ALA A 104 16.80 3.26 7.20
N GLU A 105 18.09 3.48 7.41
CA GLU A 105 19.02 3.83 6.31
C GLU A 105 19.29 2.68 5.34
N TYR A 106 19.23 1.45 5.83
CA TYR A 106 19.39 0.24 5.01
C TYR A 106 18.38 -0.82 5.39
N VAL A 107 17.97 -1.61 4.41
CA VAL A 107 17.07 -2.74 4.63
C VAL A 107 17.49 -3.94 3.75
N ILE A 108 17.25 -5.14 4.26
CA ILE A 108 17.35 -6.37 3.49
C ILE A 108 16.00 -6.64 2.80
N ALA A 109 16.07 -6.94 1.51
CA ALA A 109 14.93 -7.41 0.74
C ALA A 109 15.28 -8.69 -0.01
N PRO A 110 14.39 -9.69 -0.07
CA PRO A 110 14.53 -10.79 -1.01
C PRO A 110 14.53 -10.27 -2.45
N VAL A 111 15.35 -10.83 -3.31
CA VAL A 111 15.44 -10.40 -4.72
C VAL A 111 14.08 -10.39 -5.44
N ARG A 112 13.15 -11.29 -5.06
CA ARG A 112 11.81 -11.38 -5.63
C ARG A 112 10.84 -10.28 -5.18
N ALA A 113 11.20 -9.50 -4.16
CA ALA A 113 10.38 -8.40 -3.63
C ALA A 113 10.67 -7.05 -4.31
N LEU A 114 11.69 -7.01 -5.16
CA LEU A 114 12.17 -5.79 -5.79
C LEU A 114 12.06 -5.85 -7.31
N THR A 115 11.87 -4.66 -7.91
CA THR A 115 12.08 -4.41 -9.34
C THR A 115 12.90 -3.14 -9.54
N ARG A 116 13.36 -2.88 -10.77
CA ARG A 116 14.08 -1.63 -11.09
C ARG A 116 13.14 -0.44 -10.98
N LYS A 117 13.62 0.62 -10.35
CA LYS A 117 12.88 1.89 -10.29
C LYS A 117 12.78 2.49 -11.71
N PRO A 118 11.57 2.85 -12.18
CA PRO A 118 11.42 3.55 -13.45
C PRO A 118 12.26 4.84 -13.49
N ALA A 119 12.94 5.09 -14.60
CA ALA A 119 13.84 6.24 -14.75
C ALA A 119 13.13 7.60 -14.65
N GLY A 120 11.84 7.64 -15.00
CA GLY A 120 11.04 8.87 -15.05
C GLY A 120 10.50 9.35 -13.69
N VAL A 121 10.76 8.63 -12.59
CA VAL A 121 10.27 8.99 -11.26
C VAL A 121 11.41 9.07 -10.24
N ASP A 122 11.27 9.97 -9.29
CA ASP A 122 12.17 10.08 -8.15
C ASP A 122 11.89 9.00 -7.08
N HIS A 123 12.77 8.89 -6.10
CA HIS A 123 12.61 7.93 -5.01
C HIS A 123 11.37 8.21 -4.17
N THR A 124 10.94 9.46 -4.03
CA THR A 124 9.72 9.84 -3.28
C THR A 124 8.49 9.20 -3.90
N GLN A 125 8.34 9.33 -5.21
CA GLN A 125 7.26 8.69 -5.95
C GLN A 125 7.35 7.16 -5.88
N ALA A 126 8.54 6.62 -6.12
CA ALA A 126 8.76 5.17 -6.12
C ALA A 126 8.58 4.55 -4.73
N GLY A 127 9.02 5.22 -3.65
CA GLY A 127 8.84 4.76 -2.28
C GLY A 127 7.42 4.85 -1.75
N ALA A 128 6.58 5.71 -2.35
CA ALA A 128 5.17 5.85 -1.97
C ALA A 128 4.27 4.71 -2.48
N LEU A 129 4.69 4.01 -3.53
CA LEU A 129 3.79 3.17 -4.33
C LEU A 129 3.73 1.68 -3.95
N PRO A 130 4.80 1.00 -3.47
CA PRO A 130 4.84 -0.46 -3.52
C PRO A 130 3.66 -1.16 -2.84
N LEU A 131 3.44 -0.97 -1.56
CA LEU A 131 2.38 -1.65 -0.81
C LEU A 131 0.99 -1.30 -1.35
N VAL A 132 0.71 -0.03 -1.57
CA VAL A 132 -0.63 0.41 -2.01
C VAL A 132 -0.93 -0.02 -3.43
N SER A 133 0.08 -0.05 -4.32
CA SER A 133 -0.12 -0.46 -5.70
C SER A 133 -0.21 -1.98 -5.86
N LEU A 134 0.60 -2.76 -5.13
CA LEU A 134 0.42 -4.22 -5.09
C LEU A 134 -0.93 -4.61 -4.49
N THR A 135 -1.37 -3.96 -3.41
CA THR A 135 -2.70 -4.18 -2.84
C THR A 135 -3.79 -3.93 -3.88
N ALA A 136 -3.76 -2.79 -4.55
CA ALA A 136 -4.75 -2.45 -5.58
C ALA A 136 -4.66 -3.37 -6.80
N TRP A 137 -3.44 -3.69 -7.24
CA TRP A 137 -3.18 -4.58 -8.37
C TRP A 137 -3.75 -5.98 -8.12
N GLN A 138 -3.33 -6.62 -7.03
CA GLN A 138 -3.79 -7.98 -6.68
C GLN A 138 -5.30 -8.01 -6.48
N ALA A 139 -5.87 -7.03 -5.77
CA ALA A 139 -7.33 -6.94 -5.59
C ALA A 139 -8.10 -6.89 -6.90
N LEU A 140 -7.68 -5.99 -7.80
CA LEU A 140 -8.43 -5.71 -9.03
C LEU A 140 -8.12 -6.70 -10.16
N THR A 141 -6.86 -7.17 -10.27
CA THR A 141 -6.45 -7.99 -11.42
C THR A 141 -6.44 -9.48 -11.14
N GLU A 142 -5.97 -9.89 -9.98
CA GLU A 142 -5.78 -11.30 -9.64
C GLU A 142 -7.01 -11.90 -8.96
N HIS A 143 -7.61 -11.13 -8.04
CA HIS A 143 -8.78 -11.61 -7.28
C HIS A 143 -10.11 -11.27 -7.94
N ALA A 144 -10.27 -10.03 -8.41
CA ALA A 144 -11.51 -9.60 -9.04
C ALA A 144 -11.57 -9.88 -10.55
N ASP A 145 -10.41 -10.06 -11.21
CA ASP A 145 -10.30 -10.21 -12.66
C ASP A 145 -11.03 -9.09 -13.42
N LEU A 146 -10.81 -7.83 -12.98
CA LEU A 146 -11.47 -6.65 -13.55
C LEU A 146 -11.18 -6.51 -15.05
N ARG A 147 -12.23 -6.46 -15.86
CA ARG A 147 -12.16 -6.38 -17.33
C ARG A 147 -12.55 -5.00 -17.86
N PRO A 148 -12.11 -4.63 -19.07
CA PRO A 148 -12.55 -3.41 -19.73
C PRO A 148 -14.07 -3.32 -19.82
N GLY A 149 -14.63 -2.13 -19.58
CA GLY A 149 -16.07 -1.86 -19.60
C GLY A 149 -16.84 -2.25 -18.33
N GLN A 150 -16.22 -2.97 -17.41
CA GLN A 150 -16.85 -3.28 -16.12
C GLN A 150 -16.90 -2.06 -15.21
N ARG A 151 -17.85 -2.07 -14.28
CA ARG A 151 -18.07 -1.04 -13.27
C ARG A 151 -17.42 -1.46 -11.95
N VAL A 152 -16.58 -0.61 -11.38
CA VAL A 152 -15.95 -0.87 -10.08
C VAL A 152 -16.27 0.25 -9.09
N LEU A 153 -16.73 -0.13 -7.91
CA LEU A 153 -16.87 0.77 -6.77
C LEU A 153 -15.61 0.67 -5.90
N ILE A 154 -14.98 1.80 -5.64
CA ILE A 154 -13.79 1.90 -4.79
C ILE A 154 -14.12 2.75 -3.57
N HIS A 155 -14.11 2.15 -2.40
CA HIS A 155 -14.30 2.87 -1.13
C HIS A 155 -13.04 3.63 -0.73
N ALA A 156 -13.24 4.77 -0.01
CA ALA A 156 -12.18 5.69 0.36
C ALA A 156 -11.21 5.98 -0.81
N ALA A 157 -11.77 6.26 -1.98
CA ALA A 157 -11.05 6.38 -3.25
C ALA A 157 -9.92 7.44 -3.25
N ALA A 158 -9.93 8.40 -2.32
CA ALA A 158 -8.88 9.40 -2.15
C ALA A 158 -7.75 8.97 -1.19
N GLY A 159 -7.87 7.80 -0.56
CA GLY A 159 -6.87 7.27 0.36
C GLY A 159 -5.66 6.65 -0.34
N GLY A 160 -4.73 6.09 0.44
CA GLY A 160 -3.49 5.50 -0.06
C GLY A 160 -3.72 4.43 -1.13
N VAL A 161 -4.49 3.38 -0.83
CA VAL A 161 -4.84 2.34 -1.81
C VAL A 161 -5.83 2.86 -2.84
N GLY A 162 -6.86 3.61 -2.40
CA GLY A 162 -7.95 4.04 -3.26
C GLY A 162 -7.50 4.84 -4.48
N HIS A 163 -6.63 5.86 -4.32
CA HIS A 163 -6.20 6.71 -5.43
C HIS A 163 -5.34 5.98 -6.48
N VAL A 164 -4.63 4.95 -6.06
CA VAL A 164 -3.87 4.07 -6.94
C VAL A 164 -4.80 3.08 -7.65
N ALA A 165 -5.76 2.51 -6.92
CA ALA A 165 -6.76 1.60 -7.45
C ALA A 165 -7.62 2.26 -8.55
N VAL A 166 -8.01 3.53 -8.38
CA VAL A 166 -8.68 4.31 -9.43
C VAL A 166 -7.87 4.32 -10.72
N GLN A 167 -6.61 4.68 -10.64
CA GLN A 167 -5.73 4.78 -11.81
C GLN A 167 -5.49 3.42 -12.48
N ILE A 168 -5.29 2.36 -11.68
CA ILE A 168 -5.15 0.99 -12.20
C ILE A 168 -6.45 0.55 -12.90
N ALA A 169 -7.61 0.77 -12.29
CA ALA A 169 -8.90 0.45 -12.89
C ALA A 169 -9.14 1.21 -14.21
N LYS A 170 -8.80 2.50 -14.23
CA LYS A 170 -8.86 3.32 -15.46
C LYS A 170 -7.91 2.81 -16.54
N ALA A 171 -6.67 2.45 -16.19
CA ALA A 171 -5.70 1.88 -17.11
C ALA A 171 -6.19 0.55 -17.73
N ARG A 172 -7.04 -0.18 -17.02
CA ARG A 172 -7.72 -1.41 -17.47
C ARG A 172 -9.02 -1.16 -18.25
N GLY A 173 -9.42 0.11 -18.41
CA GLY A 173 -10.63 0.48 -19.18
C GLY A 173 -11.94 0.30 -18.42
N ALA A 174 -11.92 0.28 -17.09
CA ALA A 174 -13.11 0.18 -16.26
C ALA A 174 -13.83 1.53 -16.09
N TYR A 175 -15.12 1.47 -15.77
CA TYR A 175 -15.90 2.60 -15.25
C TYR A 175 -15.75 2.64 -13.73
N VAL A 176 -15.24 3.74 -13.19
CA VAL A 176 -14.85 3.85 -11.78
C VAL A 176 -15.81 4.74 -11.01
N ILE A 177 -16.40 4.18 -9.96
CA ILE A 177 -17.20 4.90 -8.96
C ILE A 177 -16.36 5.01 -7.69
N GLY A 178 -16.20 6.22 -7.16
CA GLY A 178 -15.34 6.44 -6.00
C GLY A 178 -16.07 7.10 -4.85
N THR A 179 -15.97 6.55 -3.63
CA THR A 179 -16.51 7.20 -2.43
C THR A 179 -15.45 8.05 -1.74
N ALA A 180 -15.81 9.28 -1.42
CA ALA A 180 -15.02 10.19 -0.58
C ALA A 180 -15.93 11.30 -0.02
N SER A 181 -15.44 12.12 0.90
CA SER A 181 -16.13 13.36 1.27
C SER A 181 -16.12 14.35 0.12
N ALA A 182 -17.14 15.23 0.01
CA ALA A 182 -17.33 16.19 -1.08
C ALA A 182 -16.06 17.00 -1.41
N GLY A 183 -15.31 17.45 -0.40
CA GLY A 183 -14.09 18.24 -0.60
C GLY A 183 -12.95 17.50 -1.36
N LYS A 184 -13.08 16.18 -1.57
CA LYS A 184 -12.11 15.39 -2.33
C LYS A 184 -12.60 15.01 -3.73
N HIS A 185 -13.80 15.39 -4.13
CA HIS A 185 -14.40 14.98 -5.40
C HIS A 185 -13.67 15.56 -6.62
N GLU A 186 -13.18 16.81 -6.54
CA GLU A 186 -12.37 17.39 -7.60
C GLU A 186 -11.08 16.60 -7.83
N PHE A 187 -10.39 16.27 -6.75
CA PHE A 187 -9.22 15.39 -6.80
C PHE A 187 -9.54 14.03 -7.46
N LEU A 188 -10.65 13.40 -7.07
CA LEU A 188 -11.04 12.10 -7.63
C LEU A 188 -11.31 12.18 -9.14
N ARG A 189 -12.00 13.23 -9.61
CA ARG A 189 -12.21 13.44 -11.05
C ARG A 189 -10.88 13.66 -11.77
N GLY A 190 -9.94 14.37 -11.15
CA GLY A 190 -8.60 14.63 -11.69
C GLY A 190 -7.76 13.36 -11.88
N ILE A 191 -7.99 12.31 -11.11
CA ILE A 191 -7.32 11.00 -11.25
C ILE A 191 -8.14 9.98 -12.05
N GLY A 192 -9.30 10.38 -12.60
CA GLY A 192 -10.07 9.60 -13.55
C GLY A 192 -11.31 8.89 -13.00
N VAL A 193 -11.80 9.22 -11.79
CA VAL A 193 -13.08 8.71 -11.31
C VAL A 193 -14.21 9.24 -12.18
N ASP A 194 -15.06 8.34 -12.69
CA ASP A 194 -16.19 8.70 -13.55
C ASP A 194 -17.38 9.21 -12.74
N GLU A 195 -17.61 8.63 -11.54
CA GLU A 195 -18.71 9.00 -10.64
C GLU A 195 -18.21 9.10 -9.19
N THR A 196 -18.46 10.23 -8.53
CA THR A 196 -18.05 10.48 -7.15
C THR A 196 -19.26 10.50 -6.22
N ILE A 197 -19.17 9.80 -5.08
CA ILE A 197 -20.24 9.71 -4.08
C ILE A 197 -19.73 10.26 -2.75
N ASP A 198 -20.45 11.22 -2.17
CA ASP A 198 -20.23 11.64 -0.80
C ASP A 198 -20.92 10.68 0.17
N TYR A 199 -20.14 9.79 0.79
CA TYR A 199 -20.62 8.79 1.73
C TYR A 199 -21.23 9.38 3.02
N ARG A 200 -21.08 10.70 3.24
CA ARG A 200 -21.64 11.40 4.42
C ARG A 200 -23.08 11.85 4.18
N GLU A 201 -23.44 12.07 2.93
CA GLU A 201 -24.74 12.62 2.55
C GLU A 201 -25.61 11.59 1.80
N THR A 202 -24.98 10.57 1.25
CA THR A 202 -25.63 9.60 0.36
C THR A 202 -25.38 8.17 0.80
N ASP A 203 -26.44 7.39 0.98
CA ASP A 203 -26.31 5.94 1.13
C ASP A 203 -25.83 5.34 -0.20
N VAL A 204 -24.66 4.74 -0.16
CA VAL A 204 -24.02 4.13 -1.33
C VAL A 204 -24.92 3.03 -1.93
N THR A 205 -25.69 2.32 -1.09
CA THR A 205 -26.58 1.25 -1.55
C THR A 205 -27.83 1.75 -2.26
N GLU A 206 -28.18 3.02 -2.11
CA GLU A 206 -29.27 3.66 -2.85
C GLU A 206 -28.76 4.29 -4.15
N ALA A 207 -27.57 4.89 -4.10
CA ALA A 207 -26.96 5.62 -5.22
C ALA A 207 -26.36 4.69 -6.29
N VAL A 208 -25.84 3.53 -5.89
CA VAL A 208 -25.07 2.62 -6.76
C VAL A 208 -25.74 1.29 -6.90
N LYS A 209 -25.85 0.80 -8.14
CA LYS A 209 -26.38 -0.53 -8.46
C LYS A 209 -25.58 -1.17 -9.59
N ASP A 210 -25.66 -2.48 -9.65
CA ASP A 210 -25.15 -3.29 -10.75
C ASP A 210 -23.66 -3.09 -11.05
N VAL A 211 -22.83 -3.01 -9.99
CA VAL A 211 -21.37 -3.00 -10.15
C VAL A 211 -20.82 -4.42 -10.26
N ASP A 212 -19.76 -4.57 -11.02
CA ASP A 212 -19.07 -5.85 -11.21
C ASP A 212 -18.15 -6.17 -10.03
N VAL A 213 -17.46 -5.13 -9.53
CA VAL A 213 -16.43 -5.25 -8.51
C VAL A 213 -16.62 -4.18 -7.45
N VAL A 214 -16.45 -4.55 -6.18
CA VAL A 214 -16.26 -3.62 -5.07
C VAL A 214 -14.87 -3.83 -4.51
N LEU A 215 -14.06 -2.77 -4.46
CA LEU A 215 -12.84 -2.73 -3.67
C LEU A 215 -13.16 -2.10 -2.32
N ASP A 216 -13.19 -2.93 -1.29
CA ASP A 216 -13.50 -2.49 0.06
C ASP A 216 -12.22 -2.23 0.87
N THR A 217 -12.01 -0.96 1.19
CA THR A 217 -10.89 -0.45 2.00
C THR A 217 -11.33 0.02 3.39
N ILE A 218 -12.58 -0.24 3.77
CA ILE A 218 -13.22 0.22 5.02
C ILE A 218 -13.45 -0.94 5.99
N GLY A 219 -14.08 -2.03 5.51
CA GLY A 219 -14.40 -3.20 6.33
C GLY A 219 -15.67 -3.05 7.18
N GLY A 220 -15.91 -4.05 8.05
CA GLY A 220 -17.04 -4.08 8.97
C GLY A 220 -18.38 -4.04 8.24
N ASP A 221 -19.35 -3.29 8.79
CA ASP A 221 -20.69 -3.14 8.22
C ASP A 221 -20.70 -2.60 6.79
N ASN A 222 -19.66 -1.80 6.43
CA ASN A 222 -19.52 -1.31 5.06
C ASN A 222 -19.36 -2.45 4.04
N SER A 223 -18.63 -3.50 4.40
CA SER A 223 -18.48 -4.68 3.54
C SER A 223 -19.83 -5.35 3.27
N LEU A 224 -20.63 -5.57 4.33
CA LEU A 224 -21.97 -6.17 4.23
C LEU A 224 -22.93 -5.34 3.36
N HIS A 225 -22.96 -4.03 3.60
CA HIS A 225 -23.79 -3.12 2.81
C HIS A 225 -23.36 -3.10 1.35
N SER A 226 -22.06 -3.15 1.08
CA SER A 226 -21.50 -3.10 -0.27
C SER A 226 -21.80 -4.35 -1.12
N LEU A 227 -22.17 -5.48 -0.50
CA LEU A 227 -22.64 -6.65 -1.27
C LEU A 227 -23.92 -6.36 -2.08
N ARG A 228 -24.77 -5.44 -1.58
CA ARG A 228 -26.06 -5.11 -2.18
C ARG A 228 -25.98 -4.25 -3.43
N VAL A 229 -24.82 -3.65 -3.72
CA VAL A 229 -24.61 -2.86 -4.94
C VAL A 229 -24.08 -3.72 -6.09
N LEU A 230 -23.62 -4.95 -5.80
CA LEU A 230 -23.12 -5.88 -6.79
C LEU A 230 -24.23 -6.44 -7.67
N ARG A 231 -23.96 -6.60 -8.95
CA ARG A 231 -24.81 -7.42 -9.82
C ARG A 231 -24.65 -8.91 -9.49
N PRO A 232 -25.59 -9.77 -9.88
CA PRO A 232 -25.41 -11.21 -9.75
C PRO A 232 -24.07 -11.68 -10.35
N GLY A 233 -23.32 -12.49 -9.60
CA GLY A 233 -21.98 -12.95 -9.96
C GLY A 233 -20.86 -11.92 -9.79
N GLY A 234 -21.15 -10.72 -9.31
CA GLY A 234 -20.16 -9.71 -8.95
C GLY A 234 -19.29 -10.11 -7.75
N VAL A 235 -18.23 -9.37 -7.48
CA VAL A 235 -17.27 -9.68 -6.42
C VAL A 235 -16.91 -8.48 -5.56
N LEU A 236 -16.92 -8.68 -4.25
CA LEU A 236 -16.31 -7.76 -3.28
C LEU A 236 -14.93 -8.30 -2.88
N VAL A 237 -13.91 -7.47 -2.98
CA VAL A 237 -12.56 -7.76 -2.46
C VAL A 237 -12.27 -6.80 -1.33
N SER A 238 -12.17 -7.32 -0.11
CA SER A 238 -11.77 -6.55 1.07
C SER A 238 -10.29 -6.73 1.37
N ILE A 239 -9.60 -5.61 1.60
CA ILE A 239 -8.17 -5.57 1.94
C ILE A 239 -7.92 -5.47 3.45
N LEU A 240 -8.96 -5.60 4.26
CA LEU A 240 -8.86 -5.48 5.71
C LEU A 240 -8.87 -6.85 6.38
N PRO A 241 -8.01 -7.04 7.40
CA PRO A 241 -8.09 -8.22 8.24
C PRO A 241 -9.34 -8.17 9.11
N GLY A 242 -9.86 -9.35 9.41
CA GLY A 242 -11.05 -9.47 10.25
C GLY A 242 -12.36 -9.31 9.47
N GLY A 243 -13.42 -9.73 10.08
CA GLY A 243 -14.79 -9.74 9.56
C GLY A 243 -15.52 -10.97 10.05
N SER A 244 -16.83 -10.85 10.19
CA SER A 244 -17.68 -11.96 10.59
C SER A 244 -17.89 -12.96 9.45
N ASP A 245 -18.24 -14.17 9.75
CA ASP A 245 -18.68 -15.20 8.79
C ASP A 245 -19.92 -14.73 8.01
N ASP A 246 -20.70 -13.81 8.61
CA ASP A 246 -21.88 -13.18 8.03
C ASP A 246 -21.62 -12.57 6.64
N LEU A 247 -20.41 -12.10 6.36
CA LEU A 247 -20.05 -11.55 5.04
C LEU A 247 -20.16 -12.61 3.94
N TYR A 248 -19.69 -13.81 4.20
CA TYR A 248 -19.71 -14.90 3.24
C TYR A 248 -21.10 -15.50 3.08
N GLU A 249 -21.84 -15.64 4.18
CA GLU A 249 -23.22 -16.13 4.18
C GLU A 249 -24.13 -15.17 3.40
N GLU A 250 -24.00 -13.86 3.64
CA GLU A 250 -24.78 -12.86 2.92
C GLU A 250 -24.38 -12.79 1.44
N ALA A 251 -23.10 -12.94 1.10
CA ALA A 251 -22.64 -12.99 -0.30
C ALA A 251 -23.27 -14.19 -1.03
N GLU A 252 -23.30 -15.38 -0.42
CA GLU A 252 -23.93 -16.57 -0.97
C GLU A 252 -25.43 -16.34 -1.18
N ARG A 253 -26.11 -15.77 -0.18
CA ARG A 253 -27.54 -15.46 -0.25
C ARG A 253 -27.90 -14.52 -1.40
N LEU A 254 -27.00 -13.56 -1.70
CA LEU A 254 -27.17 -12.57 -2.76
C LEU A 254 -26.69 -13.08 -4.14
N GLY A 255 -26.08 -14.25 -4.22
CA GLY A 255 -25.52 -14.79 -5.46
C GLY A 255 -24.30 -14.01 -5.96
N VAL A 256 -23.51 -13.45 -5.04
CA VAL A 256 -22.27 -12.71 -5.30
C VAL A 256 -21.09 -13.36 -4.57
N ARG A 257 -19.88 -12.91 -4.84
CA ARG A 257 -18.68 -13.40 -4.17
C ARG A 257 -18.12 -12.35 -3.21
N ALA A 258 -17.59 -12.80 -2.08
CA ALA A 258 -16.81 -11.99 -1.17
C ALA A 258 -15.44 -12.65 -0.96
N LEU A 259 -14.39 -11.86 -1.04
CA LEU A 259 -13.01 -12.30 -0.84
C LEU A 259 -12.32 -11.35 0.13
N ARG A 260 -11.46 -11.90 0.98
CA ARG A 260 -10.50 -11.12 1.75
C ARG A 260 -9.11 -11.46 1.27
N MET A 261 -8.31 -10.44 1.08
CA MET A 261 -6.93 -10.63 0.66
C MET A 261 -5.96 -10.00 1.65
N LEU A 262 -4.80 -10.58 1.74
CA LEU A 262 -3.60 -9.99 2.31
C LEU A 262 -2.62 -9.81 1.17
N VAL A 263 -2.08 -8.60 1.01
CA VAL A 263 -1.12 -8.30 -0.06
C VAL A 263 0.15 -9.14 0.10
N ASP A 264 0.65 -9.70 -0.98
CA ASP A 264 1.93 -10.41 -1.01
C ASP A 264 2.96 -9.63 -1.83
N ALA A 265 4.25 -9.78 -1.44
CA ALA A 265 5.35 -9.21 -2.18
C ALA A 265 5.58 -10.02 -3.47
N ASP A 266 5.32 -9.40 -4.59
CA ASP A 266 5.36 -10.02 -5.90
C ASP A 266 6.12 -9.16 -6.91
N ARG A 267 7.16 -9.74 -7.51
CA ARG A 267 7.97 -9.06 -8.50
C ARG A 267 7.21 -8.80 -9.80
N SER A 268 6.41 -9.74 -10.26
CA SER A 268 5.66 -9.58 -11.51
C SER A 268 4.61 -8.49 -11.42
N GLY A 269 3.93 -8.40 -10.26
CA GLY A 269 3.04 -7.29 -9.95
C GLY A 269 3.79 -5.95 -9.91
N MET A 270 4.98 -5.91 -9.27
CA MET A 270 5.81 -4.69 -9.25
C MET A 270 6.32 -4.29 -10.64
N GLU A 271 6.65 -5.24 -11.52
CA GLU A 271 7.02 -4.97 -12.92
C GLU A 271 5.84 -4.38 -13.71
N ALA A 272 4.63 -4.92 -13.55
CA ALA A 272 3.42 -4.35 -14.15
C ALA A 272 3.11 -2.94 -13.63
N ILE A 273 3.36 -2.68 -12.35
CA ILE A 273 3.24 -1.35 -11.74
C ILE A 273 4.29 -0.40 -12.33
N ALA A 274 5.53 -0.85 -12.50
CA ALA A 274 6.59 -0.06 -13.13
C ALA A 274 6.20 0.36 -14.56
N ASP A 275 5.62 -0.53 -15.34
CA ASP A 275 5.12 -0.24 -16.70
C ASP A 275 4.00 0.82 -16.69
N LEU A 276 3.09 0.76 -15.70
CA LEU A 276 2.06 1.79 -15.55
C LEU A 276 2.65 3.15 -15.20
N ILE A 277 3.70 3.18 -14.36
CA ILE A 277 4.42 4.40 -14.01
C ILE A 277 5.13 4.96 -15.25
N GLU A 278 5.88 4.13 -15.99
CA GLU A 278 6.63 4.55 -17.19
C GLU A 278 5.71 5.08 -18.30
N THR A 279 4.53 4.51 -18.44
CA THR A 279 3.52 4.96 -19.41
C THR A 279 2.66 6.13 -18.92
N GLY A 280 2.96 6.70 -17.73
CA GLY A 280 2.26 7.84 -17.14
C GLY A 280 0.83 7.54 -16.69
N LYS A 281 0.46 6.25 -16.57
CA LYS A 281 -0.88 5.81 -16.14
C LYS A 281 -1.03 5.67 -14.63
N LEU A 282 0.08 5.69 -13.91
CA LEU A 282 0.09 5.58 -12.45
C LEU A 282 1.08 6.57 -11.82
N ARG A 283 0.59 7.32 -10.85
CA ARG A 283 1.38 8.24 -10.05
C ARG A 283 0.83 8.31 -8.63
N ALA A 284 1.73 8.37 -7.63
CA ALA A 284 1.32 8.63 -6.26
C ALA A 284 0.99 10.11 -6.05
N THR A 285 -0.08 10.38 -5.30
CA THR A 285 -0.30 11.69 -4.71
C THR A 285 0.44 11.74 -3.37
N ILE A 286 1.41 12.62 -3.25
CA ILE A 286 2.19 12.77 -2.02
C ILE A 286 1.53 13.82 -1.13
N ALA A 287 1.04 13.39 0.03
CA ALA A 287 0.40 14.25 1.01
C ALA A 287 1.40 14.95 1.93
N GLY A 288 2.57 14.33 2.11
CA GLY A 288 3.67 14.89 2.89
C GLY A 288 4.92 14.03 2.81
N THR A 289 6.07 14.69 2.95
CA THR A 289 7.38 14.04 3.07
C THR A 289 8.01 14.46 4.39
N PHE A 290 8.70 13.54 5.04
CA PHE A 290 9.31 13.74 6.35
C PHE A 290 10.72 13.15 6.34
N PRO A 291 11.72 13.82 6.94
CA PRO A 291 12.97 13.17 7.26
C PRO A 291 12.74 11.90 8.09
N LEU A 292 13.61 10.90 7.99
CA LEU A 292 13.48 9.65 8.75
C LEU A 292 13.28 9.91 10.25
N ALA A 293 14.02 10.85 10.83
CA ALA A 293 13.93 11.23 12.24
C ALA A 293 12.54 11.76 12.66
N GLU A 294 11.73 12.24 11.71
CA GLU A 294 10.38 12.78 11.93
C GLU A 294 9.28 11.73 11.69
N ALA A 295 9.60 10.43 11.73
CA ALA A 295 8.64 9.36 11.53
C ALA A 295 7.43 9.45 12.47
N ALA A 296 7.62 9.91 13.72
CA ALA A 296 6.52 10.11 14.67
C ALA A 296 5.49 11.15 14.17
N GLU A 297 5.95 12.20 13.50
CA GLU A 297 5.06 13.23 12.91
C GLU A 297 4.29 12.67 11.71
N ALA A 298 4.97 11.89 10.86
CA ALA A 298 4.31 11.18 9.75
C ALA A 298 3.23 10.23 10.25
N HIS A 299 3.49 9.47 11.32
CA HIS A 299 2.50 8.58 11.95
C HIS A 299 1.35 9.37 12.57
N THR A 300 1.63 10.49 13.24
CA THR A 300 0.59 11.37 13.82
C THR A 300 -0.36 11.87 12.74
N LEU A 301 0.17 12.31 11.59
CA LEU A 301 -0.65 12.75 10.47
C LEU A 301 -1.47 11.58 9.88
N GLY A 302 -0.85 10.41 9.75
CA GLY A 302 -1.49 9.18 9.25
C GLY A 302 -2.65 8.72 10.13
N ASP A 303 -2.47 8.72 11.44
CA ASP A 303 -3.48 8.33 12.45
C ASP A 303 -4.77 9.17 12.35
N THR A 304 -4.71 10.37 11.78
CA THR A 304 -5.91 11.19 11.58
C THR A 304 -6.93 10.55 10.63
N GLY A 305 -6.50 9.61 9.78
CA GLY A 305 -7.35 8.99 8.75
C GLY A 305 -7.86 9.96 7.67
N ARG A 306 -7.32 11.19 7.60
CA ARG A 306 -7.79 12.26 6.70
C ARG A 306 -6.87 12.51 5.51
N THR A 307 -5.74 11.83 5.44
CA THR A 307 -4.73 11.98 4.40
C THR A 307 -5.30 11.69 3.01
N THR A 308 -4.95 12.51 2.02
CA THR A 308 -5.22 12.23 0.61
C THR A 308 -3.93 11.75 -0.04
N GLY A 309 -3.91 10.50 -0.52
CA GLY A 309 -2.68 9.89 -1.06
C GLY A 309 -1.75 9.34 0.02
N LYS A 310 -0.44 9.59 -0.10
CA LYS A 310 0.62 8.90 0.65
C LYS A 310 1.53 9.84 1.45
N LEU A 311 2.02 9.34 2.58
CA LEU A 311 3.11 9.91 3.36
C LEU A 311 4.40 9.14 3.08
N VAL A 312 5.53 9.82 3.08
CA VAL A 312 6.84 9.22 2.73
C VAL A 312 7.92 9.71 3.68
N LEU A 313 8.70 8.77 4.22
CA LEU A 313 9.94 9.06 4.94
C LEU A 313 11.10 9.13 3.94
N LEU A 314 11.98 10.10 4.11
CA LEU A 314 13.14 10.33 3.27
C LEU A 314 14.44 10.12 4.05
N ASN A 315 15.38 9.42 3.45
CA ASN A 315 16.78 9.37 3.87
C ASN A 315 17.65 10.19 2.92
N ASP A 316 18.56 10.97 3.50
CA ASP A 316 19.53 11.79 2.77
C ASP A 316 20.58 10.96 2.01
#